data_ef9d7efdf847b6f22f970875b5cda57b
#
_entry.id   ef9d7efdf847b6f22f970875b5cda57b
#
_cell.length_a   1.000
_cell.length_b   1.000
_cell.length_c   1.000
_cell.angle_alpha   90.00
_cell.angle_beta   90.00
_cell.angle_gamma   90.00
#
_symmetry.space_group_name_H-M   'P 1'
#
loop_
_entity.id
_entity.type
_entity.pdbx_description
1 polymer ?
#
loop_
_entity_poly.entity_id
_entity_poly.type
_entity_poly.pdbx_seq_one_letter_code
_entity_poly.pdbx_strand_id
1 'polypeptide(L)'
;MKVEKVIFKDFKKFLDIFSKNFSNHKLVIRPHPSENHNTWKEITKKYKNVVYINDHRSACSWMLASQFSISANCTTAIESFFLKKFNINYRPVKNPEVEFKLPKICGFNIGNIEDLTKFVKKNYHKSNMKINYFSKKNQKILNDKISNSNGSCSVAKMGQLLSSNFEFKNQNFSTKDKIINLGKFEK
;
A
#
# COMPACT_ATOMS: atom_id res chain seq x y z
N MET A 1 -15.93 -16.19 -11.72
CA MET A 1 -15.86 -14.74 -12.01
C MET A 1 -14.55 -14.23 -11.42
N LYS A 2 -13.71 -13.52 -12.20
CA LYS A 2 -12.42 -13.02 -11.70
C LYS A 2 -12.65 -11.99 -10.58
N VAL A 3 -11.94 -12.14 -9.47
CA VAL A 3 -12.04 -11.27 -8.28
C VAL A 3 -11.88 -9.80 -8.64
N GLU A 4 -10.94 -9.48 -9.53
CA GLU A 4 -10.65 -8.12 -10.00
C GLU A 4 -11.87 -7.44 -10.63
N LYS A 5 -12.71 -8.20 -11.38
CA LYS A 5 -13.93 -7.64 -11.99
C LYS A 5 -14.96 -7.22 -10.93
N VAL A 6 -15.05 -7.98 -9.82
CA VAL A 6 -15.95 -7.62 -8.70
C VAL A 6 -15.46 -6.35 -8.03
N ILE A 7 -14.16 -6.32 -7.67
CA ILE A 7 -13.54 -5.15 -7.03
C ILE A 7 -13.71 -3.90 -7.89
N PHE A 8 -13.42 -4.00 -9.19
CA PHE A 8 -13.58 -2.89 -10.13
C PHE A 8 -15.02 -2.38 -10.20
N LYS A 9 -16.00 -3.29 -10.29
CA LYS A 9 -17.42 -2.94 -10.29
C LYS A 9 -17.83 -2.22 -9.00
N ASP A 10 -17.38 -2.72 -7.85
CA ASP A 10 -17.70 -2.14 -6.56
C ASP A 10 -17.03 -0.77 -6.37
N PHE A 11 -15.78 -0.62 -6.79
CA PHE A 11 -15.12 0.68 -6.73
C PHE A 11 -15.80 1.71 -7.63
N LYS A 12 -16.26 1.33 -8.80
CA LYS A 12 -17.10 2.25 -9.63
C LYS A 12 -18.35 2.70 -8.89
N LYS A 13 -19.08 1.77 -8.27
CA LYS A 13 -20.23 2.12 -7.40
C LYS A 13 -19.82 3.07 -6.28
N PHE A 14 -18.67 2.81 -5.65
CA PHE A 14 -18.17 3.65 -4.57
C PHE A 14 -17.85 5.07 -5.03
N LEU A 15 -17.32 5.26 -6.26
CA LEU A 15 -17.09 6.59 -6.83
C LEU A 15 -18.39 7.39 -6.95
N ASP A 16 -19.47 6.76 -7.44
CA ASP A 16 -20.78 7.41 -7.55
C ASP A 16 -21.30 7.83 -6.17
N ILE A 17 -21.20 6.94 -5.18
CA ILE A 17 -21.64 7.20 -3.81
C ILE A 17 -20.78 8.30 -3.17
N PHE A 18 -19.44 8.21 -3.32
CA PHE A 18 -18.50 9.16 -2.75
C PHE A 18 -18.74 10.57 -3.33
N SER A 19 -18.82 10.69 -4.64
CA SER A 19 -18.99 11.97 -5.29
C SER A 19 -20.26 12.70 -4.84
N LYS A 20 -21.36 11.96 -4.63
CA LYS A 20 -22.63 12.53 -4.18
C LYS A 20 -22.65 12.91 -2.71
N ASN A 21 -21.99 12.13 -1.84
CA ASN A 21 -22.15 12.28 -0.39
C ASN A 21 -21.00 13.05 0.29
N PHE A 22 -19.86 13.25 -0.41
CA PHE A 22 -18.63 13.82 0.18
C PHE A 22 -18.04 14.93 -0.71
N SER A 23 -18.89 15.87 -1.16
CA SER A 23 -18.50 16.94 -2.11
C SER A 23 -17.31 17.78 -1.66
N ASN A 24 -17.14 17.99 -0.34
CA ASN A 24 -16.03 18.75 0.26
C ASN A 24 -14.76 17.95 0.49
N HIS A 25 -14.74 16.67 0.08
CA HIS A 25 -13.57 15.79 0.22
C HIS A 25 -13.06 15.37 -1.15
N LYS A 26 -11.75 15.15 -1.25
CA LYS A 26 -11.13 14.61 -2.45
C LYS A 26 -10.87 13.12 -2.27
N LEU A 27 -11.27 12.33 -3.27
CA LEU A 27 -10.88 10.92 -3.39
C LEU A 27 -9.78 10.81 -4.44
N VAL A 28 -8.64 10.30 -4.05
CA VAL A 28 -7.52 10.07 -4.97
C VAL A 28 -7.57 8.62 -5.44
N ILE A 29 -7.60 8.42 -6.75
CA ILE A 29 -7.49 7.11 -7.41
C ILE A 29 -6.09 6.98 -7.97
N ARG A 30 -5.35 6.00 -7.46
CA ARG A 30 -4.03 5.60 -7.92
C ARG A 30 -4.06 4.11 -8.27
N PRO A 31 -4.31 3.77 -9.54
CA PRO A 31 -4.36 2.39 -9.98
C PRO A 31 -3.01 1.68 -9.80
N HIS A 32 -3.04 0.36 -9.72
CA HIS A 32 -1.80 -0.43 -9.77
C HIS A 32 -1.12 -0.25 -11.14
N PRO A 33 0.22 -0.26 -11.23
CA PRO A 33 0.92 -0.09 -12.52
C PRO A 33 0.48 -1.07 -13.62
N SER A 34 0.00 -2.26 -13.25
CA SER A 34 -0.50 -3.27 -14.21
C SER A 34 -1.97 -3.08 -14.63
N GLU A 35 -2.70 -2.13 -14.01
CA GLU A 35 -4.08 -1.85 -14.38
C GLU A 35 -4.17 -0.97 -15.63
N ASN A 36 -5.33 -0.98 -16.29
CA ASN A 36 -5.57 -0.08 -17.42
C ASN A 36 -5.81 1.35 -16.92
N HIS A 37 -4.75 2.15 -16.94
CA HIS A 37 -4.75 3.54 -16.49
C HIS A 37 -5.71 4.43 -17.27
N ASN A 38 -5.90 4.19 -18.58
CA ASN A 38 -6.83 4.97 -19.41
C ASN A 38 -8.27 4.78 -18.94
N THR A 39 -8.65 3.56 -18.57
CA THR A 39 -9.97 3.27 -18.02
C THR A 39 -10.26 4.10 -16.77
N TRP A 40 -9.32 4.15 -15.81
CA TRP A 40 -9.47 4.93 -14.59
C TRP A 40 -9.50 6.43 -14.86
N LYS A 41 -8.64 6.91 -15.78
CA LYS A 41 -8.60 8.31 -16.19
C LYS A 41 -9.94 8.78 -16.77
N GLU A 42 -10.57 7.97 -17.64
CA GLU A 42 -11.87 8.31 -18.23
C GLU A 42 -13.01 8.24 -17.20
N ILE A 43 -13.00 7.26 -16.31
CA ILE A 43 -14.02 7.15 -15.27
C ILE A 43 -13.97 8.35 -14.33
N THR A 44 -12.78 8.76 -13.89
CA THR A 44 -12.64 9.82 -12.90
C THR A 44 -13.01 11.21 -13.41
N LYS A 45 -12.91 11.46 -14.72
CA LYS A 45 -13.35 12.72 -15.36
C LYS A 45 -14.81 13.09 -15.08
N LYS A 46 -15.65 12.10 -14.76
CA LYS A 46 -17.08 12.31 -14.48
C LYS A 46 -17.36 13.00 -13.14
N TYR A 47 -16.35 13.07 -12.26
CA TYR A 47 -16.55 13.50 -10.88
C TYR A 47 -15.65 14.70 -10.54
N LYS A 48 -16.22 15.74 -9.94
CA LYS A 48 -15.50 16.97 -9.56
C LYS A 48 -14.54 16.76 -8.39
N ASN A 49 -14.83 15.79 -7.53
CA ASN A 49 -14.09 15.53 -6.29
C ASN A 49 -13.33 14.20 -6.29
N VAL A 50 -13.19 13.55 -7.45
CA VAL A 50 -12.35 12.37 -7.65
C VAL A 50 -11.17 12.74 -8.55
N VAL A 51 -9.96 12.42 -8.11
CA VAL A 51 -8.72 12.78 -8.80
C VAL A 51 -7.96 11.52 -9.18
N TYR A 52 -7.70 11.34 -10.45
CA TYR A 52 -6.81 10.30 -10.96
C TYR A 52 -5.36 10.76 -10.86
N ILE A 53 -4.49 9.90 -10.33
CA ILE A 53 -3.06 10.16 -10.20
C ILE A 53 -2.27 9.02 -10.88
N ASN A 54 -1.33 9.43 -11.73
CA ASN A 54 -0.30 8.57 -12.31
C ASN A 54 0.99 9.36 -12.38
N ASP A 55 1.63 9.52 -11.23
CA ASP A 55 2.91 10.22 -11.12
C ASP A 55 3.99 9.30 -10.53
N HIS A 56 5.24 9.76 -10.58
CA HIS A 56 6.40 8.99 -10.10
C HIS A 56 6.53 8.96 -8.58
N ARG A 57 5.67 9.67 -7.84
CA ARG A 57 5.72 9.66 -6.38
C ARG A 57 5.32 8.30 -5.82
N SER A 58 5.99 7.91 -4.76
CA SER A 58 5.67 6.68 -4.03
C SER A 58 4.22 6.68 -3.54
N ALA A 59 3.58 5.51 -3.49
CA ALA A 59 2.28 5.33 -2.83
C ALA A 59 2.31 5.82 -1.37
N CYS A 60 3.46 5.67 -0.69
CA CYS A 60 3.67 6.13 0.68
C CYS A 60 3.41 7.64 0.84
N SER A 61 3.84 8.46 -0.12
CA SER A 61 3.61 9.92 -0.07
C SER A 61 2.12 10.26 -0.07
N TRP A 62 1.34 9.56 -0.89
CA TRP A 62 -0.11 9.74 -0.97
C TRP A 62 -0.81 9.21 0.28
N MET A 63 -0.36 8.07 0.82
CA MET A 63 -0.89 7.54 2.08
C MET A 63 -0.63 8.47 3.26
N LEU A 64 0.57 9.07 3.34
CA LEU A 64 0.89 10.05 4.39
C LEU A 64 0.02 11.30 4.32
N ALA A 65 -0.27 11.79 3.11
CA ALA A 65 -1.12 12.96 2.88
C ALA A 65 -2.62 12.67 3.06
N SER A 66 -3.05 11.41 3.05
CA SER A 66 -4.45 11.03 3.19
C SER A 66 -4.88 10.83 4.64
N GLN A 67 -6.18 10.94 4.92
CA GLN A 67 -6.77 10.57 6.21
C GLN A 67 -6.69 9.06 6.44
N PHE A 68 -7.04 8.29 5.43
CA PHE A 68 -6.92 6.83 5.37
C PHE A 68 -6.85 6.38 3.90
N SER A 69 -6.41 5.17 3.67
CA SER A 69 -6.35 4.55 2.35
C SER A 69 -7.33 3.38 2.24
N ILE A 70 -7.72 3.08 0.99
CA ILE A 70 -8.51 1.89 0.64
C ILE A 70 -7.70 1.10 -0.37
N SER A 71 -7.43 -0.16 -0.08
CA SER A 71 -6.71 -1.06 -0.98
C SER A 71 -7.45 -2.40 -1.09
N ALA A 72 -7.18 -3.16 -2.14
CA ALA A 72 -7.78 -4.47 -2.33
C ALA A 72 -6.67 -5.52 -2.42
N ASN A 73 -6.46 -6.28 -1.31
CA ASN A 73 -5.50 -7.38 -1.22
C ASN A 73 -4.09 -7.03 -1.75
N CYS A 74 -3.61 -5.85 -1.43
CA CYS A 74 -2.39 -5.24 -1.97
C CYS A 74 -1.36 -4.97 -0.86
N THR A 75 -0.07 -4.95 -1.21
CA THR A 75 1.04 -4.56 -0.31
C THR A 75 0.87 -3.16 0.28
N THR A 76 0.09 -2.30 -0.33
CA THR A 76 -0.31 -0.98 0.20
C THR A 76 -0.83 -1.06 1.64
N ALA A 77 -1.54 -2.14 2.01
CA ALA A 77 -1.98 -2.32 3.39
C ALA A 77 -0.81 -2.51 4.37
N ILE A 78 0.25 -3.17 3.94
CA ILE A 78 1.47 -3.39 4.73
C ILE A 78 2.24 -2.06 4.86
N GLU A 79 2.41 -1.35 3.75
CA GLU A 79 3.07 -0.05 3.72
C GLU A 79 2.35 0.96 4.64
N SER A 80 1.01 1.04 4.54
CA SER A 80 0.17 1.88 5.41
C SER A 80 0.36 1.54 6.88
N PHE A 81 0.42 0.24 7.22
CA PHE A 81 0.64 -0.22 8.59
C PHE A 81 1.97 0.29 9.17
N PHE A 82 3.07 0.16 8.42
CA PHE A 82 4.38 0.68 8.85
C PHE A 82 4.43 2.21 8.92
N LEU A 83 3.69 2.90 8.08
CA LEU A 83 3.51 4.35 8.12
C LEU A 83 2.58 4.81 9.25
N LYS A 84 2.03 3.89 10.06
CA LYS A 84 1.01 4.15 11.09
C LYS A 84 -0.23 4.87 10.53
N LYS A 85 -0.56 4.61 9.25
CA LYS A 85 -1.74 5.12 8.57
C LYS A 85 -2.83 4.06 8.51
N PHE A 86 -4.07 4.47 8.74
CA PHE A 86 -5.20 3.56 8.67
C PHE A 86 -5.45 3.13 7.23
N ASN A 87 -5.56 1.82 7.02
CA ASN A 87 -5.89 1.24 5.71
C ASN A 87 -7.12 0.35 5.81
N ILE A 88 -8.07 0.57 4.91
CA ILE A 88 -9.19 -0.34 4.67
C ILE A 88 -8.76 -1.32 3.59
N ASN A 89 -8.71 -2.60 3.95
CA ASN A 89 -8.46 -3.68 3.00
C ASN A 89 -9.81 -4.22 2.50
N TYR A 90 -10.21 -3.79 1.31
CA TYR A 90 -11.49 -4.17 0.70
C TYR A 90 -11.42 -5.57 0.11
N ARG A 91 -12.26 -6.48 0.59
CA ARG A 91 -12.22 -7.92 0.27
C ARG A 91 -13.60 -8.47 0.00
N PRO A 92 -14.24 -8.13 -1.15
CA PRO A 92 -15.60 -8.55 -1.47
C PRO A 92 -15.72 -10.05 -1.77
N VAL A 93 -14.62 -10.69 -2.17
CA VAL A 93 -14.55 -12.12 -2.43
C VAL A 93 -13.53 -12.73 -1.50
N LYS A 94 -13.95 -13.73 -0.72
CA LYS A 94 -13.07 -14.52 0.15
C LYS A 94 -12.62 -15.76 -0.63
N ASN A 95 -11.41 -15.72 -1.18
CA ASN A 95 -10.79 -16.88 -1.84
C ASN A 95 -9.38 -17.09 -1.28
N PRO A 96 -9.16 -18.16 -0.49
CA PRO A 96 -7.85 -18.45 0.11
C PRO A 96 -6.70 -18.59 -0.89
N GLU A 97 -6.97 -19.02 -2.12
CA GLU A 97 -5.96 -19.22 -3.16
C GLU A 97 -5.37 -17.91 -3.70
N VAL A 98 -6.14 -16.82 -3.64
CA VAL A 98 -5.72 -15.50 -4.16
C VAL A 98 -5.54 -14.46 -3.06
N GLU A 99 -5.81 -14.80 -1.80
CA GLU A 99 -5.67 -13.88 -0.67
C GLU A 99 -4.26 -13.88 -0.10
N PHE A 100 -3.63 -12.72 -0.06
CA PHE A 100 -2.36 -12.55 0.63
C PHE A 100 -2.56 -12.34 2.14
N LYS A 101 -1.86 -13.14 2.93
CA LYS A 101 -1.99 -13.16 4.39
C LYS A 101 -1.57 -11.83 5.03
N LEU A 102 -0.48 -11.21 4.56
CA LEU A 102 0.05 -9.98 5.16
C LEU A 102 -0.86 -8.77 4.93
N PRO A 103 -1.36 -8.45 3.71
CA PRO A 103 -2.36 -7.41 3.53
C PRO A 103 -3.62 -7.62 4.39
N LYS A 104 -4.04 -8.87 4.56
CA LYS A 104 -5.21 -9.22 5.37
C LYS A 104 -5.04 -8.86 6.84
N ILE A 105 -3.86 -9.07 7.42
CA ILE A 105 -3.60 -8.77 8.83
C ILE A 105 -3.21 -7.32 9.08
N CYS A 106 -2.63 -6.63 8.08
CA CYS A 106 -2.19 -5.24 8.18
C CYS A 106 -3.27 -4.22 7.85
N GLY A 107 -4.41 -4.62 7.29
CA GLY A 107 -5.52 -3.75 6.94
C GLY A 107 -6.80 -4.03 7.73
N PHE A 108 -7.65 -3.03 7.90
CA PHE A 108 -9.01 -3.19 8.41
C PHE A 108 -9.90 -3.78 7.33
N ASN A 109 -10.32 -5.04 7.49
CA ASN A 109 -10.99 -5.79 6.43
C ASN A 109 -12.47 -5.43 6.33
N ILE A 110 -12.93 -5.06 5.14
CA ILE A 110 -14.33 -4.83 4.80
C ILE A 110 -14.68 -5.69 3.57
N GLY A 111 -15.82 -6.40 3.65
CA GLY A 111 -16.21 -7.42 2.67
C GLY A 111 -17.29 -7.01 1.68
N ASN A 112 -17.91 -5.84 1.80
CA ASN A 112 -18.95 -5.38 0.88
C ASN A 112 -18.99 -3.86 0.78
N ILE A 113 -19.64 -3.36 -0.26
CA ILE A 113 -19.66 -1.94 -0.57
C ILE A 113 -20.54 -1.12 0.39
N GLU A 114 -21.55 -1.72 0.94
CA GLU A 114 -22.46 -1.10 1.91
C GLU A 114 -21.72 -0.78 3.20
N ASP A 115 -20.96 -1.74 3.72
CA ASP A 115 -20.15 -1.56 4.93
C ASP A 115 -18.98 -0.59 4.68
N LEU A 116 -18.35 -0.62 3.50
CA LEU A 116 -17.35 0.36 3.11
C LEU A 116 -17.93 1.77 3.14
N THR A 117 -19.10 1.95 2.55
CA THR A 117 -19.79 3.25 2.49
C THR A 117 -20.17 3.74 3.90
N LYS A 118 -20.74 2.86 4.74
CA LYS A 118 -21.07 3.19 6.14
C LYS A 118 -19.83 3.58 6.93
N PHE A 119 -18.74 2.82 6.76
CA PHE A 119 -17.48 3.10 7.42
C PHE A 119 -16.93 4.48 7.03
N VAL A 120 -16.88 4.78 5.74
CA VAL A 120 -16.42 6.07 5.25
C VAL A 120 -17.32 7.20 5.77
N LYS A 121 -18.64 7.08 5.70
CA LYS A 121 -19.60 8.06 6.25
C LYS A 121 -19.36 8.35 7.75
N LYS A 122 -19.02 7.33 8.52
CA LYS A 122 -18.79 7.48 9.97
C LYS A 122 -17.44 8.12 10.31
N ASN A 123 -16.45 8.03 9.41
CA ASN A 123 -15.06 8.30 9.75
C ASN A 123 -14.38 9.37 8.88
N TYR A 124 -15.00 9.84 7.80
CA TYR A 124 -14.39 10.75 6.83
C TYR A 124 -13.91 12.10 7.42
N HIS A 125 -14.48 12.50 8.57
CA HIS A 125 -14.12 13.73 9.27
C HIS A 125 -12.96 13.56 10.26
N LYS A 126 -12.51 12.33 10.52
CA LYS A 126 -11.46 12.05 11.52
C LYS A 126 -10.08 12.24 10.90
N SER A 127 -9.31 13.18 11.42
CA SER A 127 -7.94 13.46 10.96
C SER A 127 -6.95 12.32 11.26
N ASN A 128 -7.14 11.63 12.40
CA ASN A 128 -6.24 10.58 12.86
C ASN A 128 -7.03 9.35 13.30
N MET A 129 -6.99 8.30 12.50
CA MET A 129 -7.59 7.02 12.84
C MET A 129 -6.55 6.09 13.46
N LYS A 130 -6.83 5.58 14.65
CA LYS A 130 -5.93 4.65 15.34
C LYS A 130 -6.02 3.24 14.73
N ILE A 131 -4.88 2.58 14.59
CA ILE A 131 -4.80 1.17 14.19
C ILE A 131 -5.06 0.32 15.44
N ASN A 132 -6.31 -0.05 15.67
CA ASN A 132 -6.74 -0.86 16.82
C ASN A 132 -7.16 -2.29 16.43
N TYR A 133 -7.06 -2.64 15.16
CA TYR A 133 -7.43 -3.96 14.63
C TYR A 133 -6.27 -4.97 14.59
N PHE A 134 -5.06 -4.54 14.97
CA PHE A 134 -3.85 -5.36 14.88
C PHE A 134 -3.58 -6.08 16.20
N SER A 135 -3.66 -7.41 16.20
CA SER A 135 -3.50 -8.24 17.39
C SER A 135 -2.05 -8.68 17.63
N LYS A 136 -1.73 -9.11 18.87
CA LYS A 136 -0.43 -9.74 19.21
C LYS A 136 -0.12 -10.97 18.31
N LYS A 137 -1.15 -11.75 17.94
CA LYS A 137 -1.01 -12.88 17.00
C LYS A 137 -0.58 -12.39 15.63
N ASN A 138 -1.16 -11.30 15.15
CA ASN A 138 -0.78 -10.69 13.87
C ASN A 138 0.65 -10.15 13.90
N GLN A 139 1.08 -9.58 15.03
CA GLN A 139 2.46 -9.12 15.22
C GLN A 139 3.47 -10.27 15.05
N LYS A 140 3.19 -11.43 15.65
CA LYS A 140 4.04 -12.61 15.49
C LYS A 140 4.14 -13.02 14.01
N ILE A 141 3.01 -13.12 13.31
CA ILE A 141 3.00 -13.46 11.88
C ILE A 141 3.77 -12.44 11.04
N LEU A 142 3.64 -11.15 11.36
CA LEU A 142 4.36 -10.10 10.65
C LEU A 142 5.88 -10.23 10.85
N ASN A 143 6.32 -10.44 12.10
CA ASN A 143 7.74 -10.61 12.45
C ASN A 143 8.36 -11.85 11.78
N ASP A 144 7.58 -12.94 11.66
CA ASP A 144 8.02 -14.18 11.00
C ASP A 144 8.20 -14.01 9.48
N LYS A 145 7.52 -13.03 8.87
CA LYS A 145 7.49 -12.84 7.41
C LYS A 145 8.26 -11.63 6.92
N ILE A 146 8.44 -10.64 7.77
CA ILE A 146 9.15 -9.40 7.43
C ILE A 146 10.31 -9.24 8.41
N SER A 147 11.53 -9.43 7.90
CA SER A 147 12.75 -9.19 8.67
C SER A 147 12.83 -7.70 9.05
N ASN A 148 13.35 -7.43 10.25
CA ASN A 148 13.56 -6.07 10.74
C ASN A 148 12.29 -5.21 10.86
N SER A 149 11.15 -5.83 11.11
CA SER A 149 9.89 -5.13 11.36
C SER A 149 9.93 -4.18 12.58
N ASN A 150 10.95 -4.28 13.40
CA ASN A 150 11.24 -3.43 14.56
C ASN A 150 12.00 -2.13 14.25
N GLY A 151 12.25 -1.83 12.97
CA GLY A 151 12.90 -0.60 12.51
C GLY A 151 14.41 -0.69 12.30
N SER A 152 15.03 -1.87 12.41
CA SER A 152 16.44 -2.03 12.05
C SER A 152 16.63 -1.92 10.52
N CYS A 153 17.76 -1.36 10.09
CA CYS A 153 18.05 -1.15 8.67
C CYS A 153 18.37 -2.49 7.97
N SER A 154 17.54 -2.90 7.02
CA SER A 154 17.74 -4.14 6.26
C SER A 154 19.04 -4.15 5.46
N VAL A 155 19.47 -2.99 4.96
CA VAL A 155 20.75 -2.85 4.22
C VAL A 155 21.93 -3.10 5.14
N ALA A 156 21.90 -2.55 6.37
CA ALA A 156 22.97 -2.79 7.36
C ALA A 156 23.05 -4.27 7.71
N LYS A 157 21.91 -4.95 7.89
CA LYS A 157 21.87 -6.39 8.19
C LYS A 157 22.36 -7.24 7.02
N MET A 158 22.01 -6.91 5.78
CA MET A 158 22.57 -7.54 4.59
C MET A 158 24.09 -7.34 4.51
N GLY A 159 24.57 -6.12 4.78
CA GLY A 159 26.01 -5.84 4.85
C GLY A 159 26.73 -6.70 5.88
N GLN A 160 26.16 -6.87 7.09
CA GLN A 160 26.70 -7.76 8.12
C GLN A 160 26.73 -9.23 7.67
N LEU A 161 25.65 -9.74 7.07
CA LEU A 161 25.58 -11.12 6.56
C LEU A 161 26.59 -11.36 5.44
N LEU A 162 26.76 -10.42 4.54
CA LEU A 162 27.75 -10.51 3.47
C LEU A 162 29.17 -10.47 4.02
N SER A 163 29.47 -9.58 4.96
CA SER A 163 30.80 -9.50 5.57
C SER A 163 31.17 -10.71 6.43
N SER A 164 30.18 -11.38 7.06
CA SER A 164 30.42 -12.59 7.88
C SER A 164 30.57 -13.87 7.04
N ASN A 165 29.99 -13.91 5.84
CA ASN A 165 30.01 -15.09 4.97
C ASN A 165 31.02 -15.02 3.81
N PHE A 166 31.56 -13.84 3.53
CA PHE A 166 32.64 -13.65 2.57
C PHE A 166 33.96 -13.42 3.33
N GLU A 167 34.77 -14.44 3.46
CA GLU A 167 36.19 -14.22 3.56
C GLU A 167 36.64 -13.57 2.25
N PHE A 168 36.81 -12.25 2.26
CA PHE A 168 37.53 -11.57 1.19
C PHE A 168 38.92 -12.13 1.14
N LYS A 169 39.16 -13.17 0.31
CA LYS A 169 40.50 -13.50 -0.13
C LYS A 169 41.06 -12.18 -0.68
N ASN A 170 42.14 -11.71 -0.06
CA ASN A 170 42.85 -10.50 -0.40
C ASN A 170 43.17 -10.48 -1.92
N GLN A 171 42.23 -10.07 -2.72
CA GLN A 171 42.52 -9.57 -4.05
C GLN A 171 42.97 -8.13 -3.84
N ASN A 172 44.22 -7.84 -4.18
CA ASN A 172 44.79 -6.51 -4.16
C ASN A 172 44.06 -5.64 -5.19
N PHE A 173 42.89 -5.14 -4.81
CA PHE A 173 42.24 -4.09 -5.59
C PHE A 173 43.04 -2.80 -5.39
N SER A 174 43.51 -2.23 -6.49
CA SER A 174 44.09 -0.90 -6.51
C SER A 174 43.08 0.08 -5.89
N THR A 175 43.60 1.08 -5.18
CA THR A 175 42.75 2.15 -4.58
C THR A 175 41.84 2.85 -5.59
N LYS A 176 42.18 2.78 -6.90
CA LYS A 176 41.34 3.30 -8.00
C LYS A 176 40.11 2.44 -8.28
N ASP A 177 40.15 1.14 -7.97
CA ASP A 177 39.04 0.21 -8.21
C ASP A 177 38.01 0.20 -7.05
N LYS A 178 38.32 0.89 -5.94
CA LYS A 178 37.45 0.97 -4.75
C LYS A 178 36.37 2.05 -4.82
N ILE A 179 36.40 2.90 -5.81
CA ILE A 179 35.35 3.90 -6.03
C ILE A 179 34.35 3.31 -7.01
N ILE A 180 33.39 2.53 -6.48
CA ILE A 180 32.14 2.29 -7.20
C ILE A 180 31.45 3.64 -7.25
N ASN A 181 31.53 4.25 -8.42
CA ASN A 181 30.90 5.53 -8.68
C ASN A 181 29.38 5.34 -8.70
N LEU A 182 28.72 5.55 -7.53
CA LEU A 182 27.27 5.52 -7.37
C LEU A 182 26.57 6.70 -8.08
N GLY A 183 27.34 7.56 -8.79
CA GLY A 183 26.83 8.75 -9.48
C GLY A 183 26.33 8.53 -10.90
N LYS A 184 26.03 7.29 -11.36
CA LYS A 184 25.48 7.03 -12.70
C LYS A 184 24.04 6.50 -12.73
N PHE A 185 23.26 6.76 -11.71
CA PHE A 185 21.81 6.49 -11.72
C PHE A 185 20.95 7.75 -11.82
N GLU A 186 21.54 8.87 -12.23
CA GLU A 186 20.78 10.03 -12.70
C GLU A 186 20.85 10.08 -14.23
N LYS A 187 19.90 9.42 -14.88
CA LYS A 187 19.32 9.87 -16.16
C LYS A 187 17.99 9.14 -16.38
#